data_ad9f1311710890668d13a1bfc8adff1b
#
_entry.id   ad9f1311710890668d13a1bfc8adff1b
#
_cell.length_a   1.000
_cell.length_b   1.000
_cell.length_c   1.000
_cell.angle_alpha   90.00
_cell.angle_beta   90.00
_cell.angle_gamma   90.00
#
_symmetry.space_group_name_H-M   'P 1'
#
loop_
_entity.id
_entity.type
_entity.pdbx_description
1 polymer ?
#
loop_
_entity_poly.entity_id
_entity_poly.type
_entity_poly.pdbx_seq_one_letter_code
_entity_poly.pdbx_strand_id
1 'polypeptide(L)'
;MQTIAAVVLSSIASGKQQGQMTTVETRGDVPYRVLGKTGVHVSMIGMGGYHLGQTSLTEQDAIRLIHTAIDRGINFMDNSWDYNEGASEMRMGKALQGGYRDKVFLMTKLDGRTRQEATRQIDESLKRLQTDHLDLLQHHEVIRFEDPDRIFAKDGAMEAVLEAKKAGKVRFIGFTGHKDPHVHLHMMLVAAEHGFHFDAVQMPLNVMDAHFRSFTQMVLPEAVKQGIGVLGMKSMGDSVILKSKTVTPVECLHFAMNLPTSTVITGIMNDRDLNQAIDAAKSFRPMSESDLTALLSKTKEAAAHGEYELFKTSAHFDSTAKHPEWLGGESPHVQQVAPPG
;
A
#
# COMPACT_ATOMS: atom_id res chain seq x y z
N MET A 1 -3.28 16.56 -27.35
CA MET A 1 -2.80 16.22 -26.00
C MET A 1 -4.00 16.11 -25.07
N GLN A 2 -4.31 14.93 -24.59
CA GLN A 2 -5.34 14.77 -23.56
C GLN A 2 -4.84 15.44 -22.27
N THR A 3 -5.69 16.15 -21.57
CA THR A 3 -5.35 16.74 -20.26
C THR A 3 -5.15 15.63 -19.25
N ILE A 4 -4.30 15.84 -18.23
CA ILE A 4 -4.05 14.85 -17.15
C ILE A 4 -5.37 14.45 -16.50
N ALA A 5 -6.30 15.40 -16.30
CA ALA A 5 -7.65 15.14 -15.84
C ALA A 5 -8.41 14.17 -16.77
N ALA A 6 -8.28 14.32 -18.09
CA ALA A 6 -8.92 13.42 -19.06
C ALA A 6 -8.31 12.00 -19.02
N VAL A 7 -7.01 11.85 -18.75
CA VAL A 7 -6.38 10.52 -18.57
C VAL A 7 -6.83 9.87 -17.26
N VAL A 8 -6.86 10.62 -16.18
CA VAL A 8 -7.38 10.15 -14.88
C VAL A 8 -8.86 9.77 -15.02
N LEU A 9 -9.66 10.56 -15.73
CA LEU A 9 -11.08 10.31 -15.97
C LEU A 9 -11.33 9.19 -16.98
N SER A 10 -10.51 9.04 -18.02
CA SER A 10 -10.63 7.90 -18.93
C SER A 10 -10.27 6.59 -18.23
N SER A 11 -9.35 6.64 -17.27
CA SER A 11 -9.07 5.50 -16.39
C SER A 11 -10.24 5.20 -15.42
N ILE A 12 -11.08 6.17 -15.08
CA ILE A 12 -12.27 6.02 -14.22
C ILE A 12 -13.51 5.58 -15.03
N ALA A 13 -13.57 5.85 -16.33
CA ALA A 13 -14.78 5.74 -17.15
C ALA A 13 -15.13 4.32 -17.65
N SER A 14 -14.26 3.30 -17.48
CA SER A 14 -14.61 1.94 -17.88
C SER A 14 -15.54 1.29 -16.85
N GLY A 15 -16.60 0.57 -17.29
CA GLY A 15 -17.59 -0.03 -16.39
C GLY A 15 -17.03 -1.04 -15.36
N LYS A 16 -15.81 -1.59 -15.60
CA LYS A 16 -15.09 -2.41 -14.61
C LYS A 16 -14.49 -1.59 -13.47
N GLN A 17 -14.14 -0.35 -13.71
CA GLN A 17 -13.60 0.59 -12.75
C GLN A 17 -14.67 1.15 -11.82
N GLN A 18 -15.88 1.38 -12.34
CA GLN A 18 -17.03 1.77 -11.51
C GLN A 18 -17.35 0.72 -10.44
N GLY A 19 -17.20 -0.57 -10.74
CA GLY A 19 -17.40 -1.64 -9.76
C GLY A 19 -16.44 -1.59 -8.56
N GLN A 20 -15.19 -1.20 -8.76
CA GLN A 20 -14.21 -1.06 -7.66
C GLN A 20 -14.42 0.20 -6.82
N MET A 21 -15.05 1.24 -7.38
CA MET A 21 -15.36 2.50 -6.68
C MET A 21 -16.68 2.45 -5.90
N THR A 22 -17.52 1.45 -6.15
CA THR A 22 -18.84 1.37 -5.53
C THR A 22 -18.70 1.01 -4.07
N THR A 23 -19.29 1.83 -3.19
CA THR A 23 -19.51 1.48 -1.79
C THR A 23 -20.54 0.34 -1.74
N VAL A 24 -20.12 -0.80 -1.18
CA VAL A 24 -20.98 -2.00 -1.08
C VAL A 24 -21.76 -2.04 0.22
N GLU A 25 -21.22 -1.46 1.29
CA GLU A 25 -21.82 -1.37 2.62
C GLU A 25 -21.16 -0.27 3.46
N THR A 26 -21.73 0.02 4.61
CA THR A 26 -21.14 0.90 5.64
C THR A 26 -21.16 0.15 6.96
N ARG A 27 -20.02 0.12 7.68
CA ARG A 27 -19.92 -0.44 9.02
C ARG A 27 -19.45 0.65 9.98
N GLY A 28 -20.18 0.85 11.08
CA GLY A 28 -19.92 2.00 11.94
C GLY A 28 -20.01 3.31 11.15
N ASP A 29 -18.93 4.06 11.15
CA ASP A 29 -18.83 5.35 10.44
C ASP A 29 -18.21 5.23 9.03
N VAL A 30 -17.74 4.05 8.61
CA VAL A 30 -16.86 3.91 7.44
C VAL A 30 -17.50 3.14 6.29
N PRO A 31 -17.51 3.70 5.07
CA PRO A 31 -17.91 2.98 3.86
C PRO A 31 -16.88 1.89 3.48
N TYR A 32 -17.37 0.83 2.81
CA TYR A 32 -16.58 -0.33 2.38
C TYR A 32 -16.61 -0.51 0.87
N ARG A 33 -15.52 -1.04 0.34
CA ARG A 33 -15.35 -1.42 -1.07
C ARG A 33 -14.85 -2.85 -1.17
N VAL A 34 -15.00 -3.45 -2.36
CA VAL A 34 -14.45 -4.78 -2.64
C VAL A 34 -12.94 -4.68 -2.91
N LEU A 35 -12.17 -5.59 -2.36
CA LEU A 35 -10.73 -5.71 -2.66
C LEU A 35 -10.53 -6.49 -3.97
N GLY A 36 -10.41 -5.79 -5.08
CA GLY A 36 -10.21 -6.38 -6.39
C GLY A 36 -11.20 -7.49 -6.72
N LYS A 37 -10.69 -8.66 -7.13
CA LYS A 37 -11.48 -9.86 -7.43
C LYS A 37 -11.61 -10.82 -6.23
N THR A 38 -11.08 -10.46 -5.05
CA THR A 38 -11.05 -11.36 -3.88
C THR A 38 -12.42 -11.62 -3.27
N GLY A 39 -13.40 -10.76 -3.55
CA GLY A 39 -14.72 -10.78 -2.92
C GLY A 39 -14.73 -10.26 -1.47
N VAL A 40 -13.58 -9.85 -0.93
CA VAL A 40 -13.49 -9.35 0.45
C VAL A 40 -13.87 -7.87 0.50
N HIS A 41 -14.65 -7.51 1.50
CA HIS A 41 -15.02 -6.12 1.77
C HIS A 41 -14.02 -5.50 2.75
N VAL A 42 -13.44 -4.37 2.35
CA VAL A 42 -12.48 -3.60 3.16
C VAL A 42 -12.96 -2.16 3.33
N SER A 43 -12.64 -1.58 4.48
CA SER A 43 -12.96 -0.18 4.75
C SER A 43 -12.26 0.76 3.77
N MET A 44 -12.95 1.79 3.30
CA MET A 44 -12.43 2.76 2.33
C MET A 44 -11.20 3.52 2.86
N ILE A 45 -11.04 3.59 4.18
CA ILE A 45 -9.84 4.05 4.89
C ILE A 45 -9.20 2.87 5.60
N GLY A 46 -7.86 2.74 5.47
CA GLY A 46 -7.03 1.78 6.19
C GLY A 46 -6.10 2.48 7.18
N MET A 47 -5.80 1.82 8.28
CA MET A 47 -4.88 2.31 9.31
C MET A 47 -3.45 1.89 9.01
N GLY A 48 -2.56 2.87 8.77
CA GLY A 48 -1.14 2.64 8.48
C GLY A 48 -0.32 2.37 9.75
N GLY A 49 0.39 1.25 9.75
CA GLY A 49 1.15 0.75 10.90
C GLY A 49 2.42 1.53 11.21
N TYR A 50 3.10 2.11 10.22
CA TYR A 50 4.39 2.79 10.44
C TYR A 50 4.34 3.79 11.62
N HIS A 51 3.30 4.62 11.68
CA HIS A 51 3.12 5.62 12.72
C HIS A 51 2.84 5.00 14.10
N LEU A 52 2.21 3.84 14.15
CA LEU A 52 1.86 3.14 15.39
C LEU A 52 3.10 2.61 16.14
N GLY A 53 4.19 2.35 15.43
CA GLY A 53 5.45 1.86 16.02
C GLY A 53 6.38 2.97 16.50
N GLN A 54 6.12 4.23 16.17
CA GLN A 54 7.02 5.35 16.52
C GLN A 54 7.16 5.55 18.02
N THR A 55 8.36 5.97 18.45
CA THR A 55 8.67 6.22 19.87
C THR A 55 7.93 7.41 20.46
N SER A 56 7.47 8.34 19.61
CA SER A 56 6.64 9.47 20.01
C SER A 56 5.19 9.11 20.41
N LEU A 57 4.76 7.89 20.07
CA LEU A 57 3.47 7.33 20.48
C LEU A 57 3.70 6.22 21.52
N THR A 58 3.02 6.26 22.66
CA THR A 58 3.10 5.19 23.64
C THR A 58 2.42 3.91 23.14
N GLU A 59 2.84 2.75 23.63
CA GLU A 59 2.18 1.47 23.27
C GLU A 59 0.69 1.49 23.69
N GLN A 60 0.38 2.05 24.85
CA GLN A 60 -0.99 2.12 25.34
C GLN A 60 -1.87 3.00 24.43
N ASP A 61 -1.37 4.14 23.99
CA ASP A 61 -2.09 5.01 23.04
C ASP A 61 -2.25 4.37 21.68
N ALA A 62 -1.22 3.67 21.18
CA ALA A 62 -1.31 2.92 19.92
C ALA A 62 -2.42 1.86 19.98
N ILE A 63 -2.47 1.05 21.04
CA ILE A 63 -3.50 0.04 21.25
C ILE A 63 -4.89 0.69 21.33
N ARG A 64 -5.03 1.78 22.10
CA ARG A 64 -6.30 2.52 22.21
C ARG A 64 -6.77 3.05 20.86
N LEU A 65 -5.87 3.63 20.05
CA LEU A 65 -6.20 4.14 18.73
C LEU A 65 -6.64 3.02 17.78
N ILE A 66 -5.97 1.86 17.81
CA ILE A 66 -6.34 0.69 17.00
C ILE A 66 -7.75 0.22 17.38
N HIS A 67 -8.03 0.04 18.67
CA HIS A 67 -9.36 -0.35 19.15
C HIS A 67 -10.42 0.65 18.71
N THR A 68 -10.18 1.95 18.92
CA THR A 68 -11.12 3.01 18.53
C THR A 68 -11.38 2.99 17.03
N ALA A 69 -10.34 2.79 16.21
CA ALA A 69 -10.47 2.71 14.76
C ALA A 69 -11.35 1.52 14.33
N ILE A 70 -11.10 0.33 14.90
CA ILE A 70 -11.87 -0.89 14.63
C ILE A 70 -13.33 -0.73 15.05
N ASP A 71 -13.58 -0.24 16.27
CA ASP A 71 -14.93 -0.07 16.81
C ASP A 71 -15.73 0.98 16.02
N ARG A 72 -15.05 1.91 15.35
CA ARG A 72 -15.68 2.89 14.44
C ARG A 72 -15.80 2.39 13.00
N GLY A 73 -15.35 1.18 12.68
CA GLY A 73 -15.58 0.53 11.39
C GLY A 73 -14.37 0.48 10.45
N ILE A 74 -13.17 0.87 10.86
CA ILE A 74 -11.95 0.60 10.08
C ILE A 74 -11.59 -0.88 10.26
N ASN A 75 -11.57 -1.65 9.17
CA ASN A 75 -11.13 -3.04 9.25
C ASN A 75 -9.78 -3.31 8.56
N PHE A 76 -9.26 -2.41 7.74
CA PHE A 76 -8.00 -2.62 7.03
C PHE A 76 -6.83 -2.13 7.88
N MET A 77 -5.97 -3.09 8.31
CA MET A 77 -4.79 -2.83 9.15
C MET A 77 -3.53 -3.12 8.32
N ASP A 78 -2.78 -2.07 8.01
CA ASP A 78 -1.51 -2.13 7.26
C ASP A 78 -0.33 -2.19 8.25
N ASN A 79 0.58 -3.13 8.03
CA ASN A 79 1.84 -3.20 8.77
C ASN A 79 3.00 -3.59 7.85
N SER A 80 4.21 -3.72 8.40
CA SER A 80 5.39 -4.26 7.73
C SER A 80 6.36 -4.84 8.78
N TRP A 81 7.08 -5.89 8.38
CA TRP A 81 8.09 -6.54 9.20
C TRP A 81 9.18 -5.56 9.69
N ASP A 82 9.58 -4.61 8.84
CA ASP A 82 10.65 -3.64 9.12
C ASP A 82 10.20 -2.41 9.93
N TYR A 83 8.88 -2.15 10.01
CA TYR A 83 8.39 -0.91 10.62
C TYR A 83 8.80 -0.77 12.08
N ASN A 84 9.67 0.24 12.34
CA ASN A 84 10.19 0.56 13.68
C ASN A 84 10.80 -0.68 14.37
N GLU A 85 11.61 -1.45 13.62
CA GLU A 85 12.29 -2.65 14.13
C GLU A 85 11.32 -3.70 14.70
N GLY A 86 10.11 -3.78 14.11
CA GLY A 86 9.04 -4.69 14.52
C GLY A 86 8.12 -4.15 15.63
N ALA A 87 8.39 -2.98 16.19
CA ALA A 87 7.54 -2.40 17.24
C ALA A 87 6.10 -2.17 16.76
N SER A 88 5.91 -1.83 15.48
CA SER A 88 4.59 -1.66 14.89
C SER A 88 3.78 -2.98 14.91
N GLU A 89 4.38 -4.08 14.46
CA GLU A 89 3.73 -5.40 14.49
C GLU A 89 3.44 -5.86 15.93
N MET A 90 4.38 -5.65 16.87
CA MET A 90 4.18 -6.02 18.28
C MET A 90 2.99 -5.27 18.92
N ARG A 91 2.87 -3.97 18.68
CA ARG A 91 1.75 -3.17 19.19
C ARG A 91 0.42 -3.58 18.54
N MET A 92 0.44 -3.81 17.21
CA MET A 92 -0.74 -4.30 16.48
C MET A 92 -1.17 -5.67 17.01
N GLY A 93 -0.22 -6.62 17.20
CA GLY A 93 -0.52 -7.94 17.73
C GLY A 93 -1.18 -7.91 19.10
N LYS A 94 -0.70 -7.06 20.01
CA LYS A 94 -1.33 -6.85 21.33
C LYS A 94 -2.75 -6.28 21.20
N ALA A 95 -2.95 -5.31 20.32
CA ALA A 95 -4.26 -4.69 20.10
C ALA A 95 -5.28 -5.65 19.51
N LEU A 96 -4.84 -6.63 18.72
CA LEU A 96 -5.74 -7.58 18.06
C LEU A 96 -6.16 -8.76 18.93
N GLN A 97 -5.71 -8.84 20.19
CA GLN A 97 -6.18 -9.84 21.14
C GLN A 97 -7.64 -9.60 21.56
N GLY A 98 -8.25 -10.58 22.27
CA GLY A 98 -9.60 -10.43 22.82
C GLY A 98 -10.70 -10.34 21.75
N GLY A 99 -10.53 -11.00 20.60
CA GLY A 99 -11.52 -11.05 19.51
C GLY A 99 -11.45 -9.89 18.52
N TYR A 100 -10.47 -9.00 18.63
CA TYR A 100 -10.27 -7.93 17.64
C TYR A 100 -9.69 -8.44 16.32
N ARG A 101 -8.89 -9.55 16.34
CA ARG A 101 -8.32 -10.16 15.12
C ARG A 101 -9.41 -10.52 14.10
N ASP A 102 -10.53 -11.05 14.55
CA ASP A 102 -11.63 -11.51 13.68
C ASP A 102 -12.42 -10.34 13.03
N LYS A 103 -12.23 -9.12 13.53
CA LYS A 103 -12.90 -7.92 13.02
C LYS A 103 -12.12 -7.24 11.89
N VAL A 104 -10.86 -7.64 11.64
CA VAL A 104 -9.97 -6.91 10.74
C VAL A 104 -9.50 -7.74 9.56
N PHE A 105 -9.14 -7.05 8.49
CA PHE A 105 -8.32 -7.53 7.39
C PHE A 105 -6.87 -7.12 7.69
N LEU A 106 -6.06 -8.07 8.13
CA LEU A 106 -4.70 -7.82 8.60
C LEU A 106 -3.70 -8.04 7.48
N MET A 107 -2.91 -7.00 7.20
CA MET A 107 -1.84 -7.04 6.21
C MET A 107 -0.49 -6.76 6.86
N THR A 108 0.55 -7.47 6.40
CA THR A 108 1.94 -7.09 6.63
C THR A 108 2.78 -7.29 5.37
N LYS A 109 4.07 -6.94 5.43
CA LYS A 109 4.98 -6.96 4.28
C LYS A 109 6.30 -7.61 4.69
N LEU A 110 7.00 -8.19 3.72
CA LEU A 110 8.34 -8.74 3.88
C LEU A 110 9.32 -8.05 2.93
N ASP A 111 10.55 -7.87 3.36
CA ASP A 111 11.63 -7.21 2.63
C ASP A 111 12.63 -8.18 2.02
N GLY A 112 12.69 -9.41 2.53
CA GLY A 112 13.58 -10.46 2.07
C GLY A 112 13.31 -10.86 0.62
N ARG A 113 14.37 -11.02 -0.17
CA ARG A 113 14.29 -11.46 -1.58
C ARG A 113 14.63 -12.93 -1.77
N THR A 114 15.27 -13.57 -0.80
CA THR A 114 15.53 -15.01 -0.80
C THR A 114 14.44 -15.79 -0.06
N ARG A 115 14.26 -17.05 -0.41
CA ARG A 115 13.34 -17.97 0.28
C ARG A 115 13.62 -18.06 1.78
N GLN A 116 14.90 -18.17 2.15
CA GLN A 116 15.31 -18.28 3.54
C GLN A 116 14.92 -17.03 4.33
N GLU A 117 15.25 -15.85 3.83
CA GLU A 117 14.96 -14.58 4.51
C GLU A 117 13.46 -14.31 4.57
N ALA A 118 12.74 -14.57 3.48
CA ALA A 118 11.28 -14.43 3.43
C ALA A 118 10.58 -15.35 4.44
N THR A 119 11.02 -16.63 4.55
CA THR A 119 10.46 -17.57 5.54
C THR A 119 10.67 -17.05 6.96
N ARG A 120 11.88 -16.57 7.28
CA ARG A 120 12.21 -16.00 8.58
C ARG A 120 11.31 -14.82 8.91
N GLN A 121 11.16 -13.88 7.97
CA GLN A 121 10.36 -12.67 8.18
C GLN A 121 8.87 -12.98 8.33
N ILE A 122 8.33 -13.95 7.57
CA ILE A 122 6.93 -14.41 7.72
C ILE A 122 6.69 -14.97 9.14
N ASP A 123 7.56 -15.85 9.62
CA ASP A 123 7.42 -16.47 10.94
C ASP A 123 7.58 -15.46 12.08
N GLU A 124 8.51 -14.50 11.94
CA GLU A 124 8.64 -13.39 12.89
C GLU A 124 7.42 -12.47 12.89
N SER A 125 6.86 -12.10 11.72
CA SER A 125 5.64 -11.29 11.62
C SER A 125 4.46 -11.96 12.31
N LEU A 126 4.22 -13.25 12.06
CA LEU A 126 3.15 -14.01 12.72
C LEU A 126 3.34 -14.01 14.25
N LYS A 127 4.58 -14.20 14.72
CA LYS A 127 4.90 -14.17 16.15
C LYS A 127 4.66 -12.79 16.76
N ARG A 128 5.12 -11.69 16.11
CA ARG A 128 4.94 -10.31 16.59
C ARG A 128 3.47 -9.89 16.58
N LEU A 129 2.75 -10.26 15.53
CA LEU A 129 1.32 -10.00 15.36
C LEU A 129 0.43 -10.92 16.21
N GLN A 130 1.01 -11.94 16.87
CA GLN A 130 0.32 -12.89 17.75
C GLN A 130 -0.89 -13.54 17.06
N THR A 131 -0.73 -13.96 15.82
CA THR A 131 -1.75 -14.59 14.99
C THR A 131 -1.16 -15.77 14.22
N ASP A 132 -1.98 -16.71 13.82
CA ASP A 132 -1.59 -17.87 13.01
C ASP A 132 -1.71 -17.61 11.51
N HIS A 133 -2.36 -16.49 11.10
CA HIS A 133 -2.55 -16.16 9.70
C HIS A 133 -2.62 -14.66 9.41
N LEU A 134 -2.28 -14.32 8.17
CA LEU A 134 -2.40 -13.00 7.57
C LEU A 134 -3.47 -13.02 6.47
N ASP A 135 -4.27 -11.96 6.38
CA ASP A 135 -5.18 -11.82 5.26
C ASP A 135 -4.44 -11.46 3.97
N LEU A 136 -3.44 -10.58 4.05
CA LEU A 136 -2.62 -10.20 2.90
C LEU A 136 -1.15 -10.09 3.32
N LEU A 137 -0.27 -10.72 2.54
CA LEU A 137 1.18 -10.54 2.64
C LEU A 137 1.69 -9.89 1.36
N GLN A 138 2.53 -8.86 1.50
CA GLN A 138 3.10 -8.15 0.35
C GLN A 138 4.62 -8.26 0.32
N HIS A 139 5.20 -8.39 -0.88
CA HIS A 139 6.59 -8.05 -1.12
C HIS A 139 6.75 -6.54 -0.98
N HIS A 140 7.58 -6.11 -0.01
CA HIS A 140 7.80 -4.72 0.33
C HIS A 140 8.88 -4.09 -0.52
N GLU A 141 8.79 -2.76 -0.73
CA GLU A 141 9.82 -1.97 -1.40
C GLU A 141 10.35 -2.58 -2.72
N VAL A 142 9.44 -3.03 -3.59
CA VAL A 142 9.79 -3.38 -4.96
C VAL A 142 10.10 -2.07 -5.70
N ILE A 143 11.36 -1.63 -5.60
CA ILE A 143 11.82 -0.29 -6.00
C ILE A 143 12.96 -0.31 -7.02
N ARG A 144 13.53 -1.50 -7.31
CA ARG A 144 14.58 -1.74 -8.31
C ARG A 144 14.06 -2.67 -9.40
N PHE A 145 14.56 -2.51 -10.61
CA PHE A 145 14.19 -3.41 -11.72
C PHE A 145 14.59 -4.86 -11.48
N GLU A 146 15.62 -5.12 -10.67
CA GLU A 146 16.06 -6.45 -10.30
C GLU A 146 15.23 -7.11 -9.17
N ASP A 147 14.41 -6.34 -8.44
CA ASP A 147 13.60 -6.90 -7.34
C ASP A 147 12.62 -7.98 -7.82
N PRO A 148 11.87 -7.82 -8.93
CA PRO A 148 11.02 -8.87 -9.47
C PRO A 148 11.78 -10.15 -9.80
N ASP A 149 12.92 -10.03 -10.47
CA ASP A 149 13.74 -11.19 -10.87
C ASP A 149 14.26 -11.96 -9.65
N ARG A 150 14.69 -11.26 -8.60
CA ARG A 150 15.12 -11.88 -7.34
C ARG A 150 13.95 -12.59 -6.63
N ILE A 151 12.78 -11.98 -6.59
CA ILE A 151 11.58 -12.52 -5.93
C ILE A 151 11.12 -13.81 -6.61
N PHE A 152 11.14 -13.87 -7.93
CA PHE A 152 10.69 -15.03 -8.72
C PHE A 152 11.80 -16.01 -9.10
N ALA A 153 13.07 -15.74 -8.73
CA ALA A 153 14.17 -16.67 -8.96
C ALA A 153 13.97 -18.00 -8.23
N LYS A 154 14.72 -19.03 -8.65
CA LYS A 154 14.87 -20.25 -7.84
C LYS A 154 15.44 -19.87 -6.46
N ASP A 155 14.86 -20.44 -5.41
CA ASP A 155 15.13 -20.08 -4.01
C ASP A 155 14.85 -18.60 -3.68
N GLY A 156 14.00 -17.95 -4.49
CA GLY A 156 13.51 -16.59 -4.28
C GLY A 156 12.38 -16.50 -3.26
N ALA A 157 12.05 -15.27 -2.87
CA ALA A 157 11.05 -15.01 -1.83
C ALA A 157 9.65 -15.55 -2.18
N MET A 158 9.30 -15.59 -3.48
CA MET A 158 7.99 -16.07 -3.91
C MET A 158 7.72 -17.53 -3.54
N GLU A 159 8.76 -18.38 -3.52
CA GLU A 159 8.60 -19.77 -3.08
C GLU A 159 8.13 -19.85 -1.62
N ALA A 160 8.75 -19.08 -0.71
CA ALA A 160 8.37 -19.02 0.70
C ALA A 160 6.94 -18.50 0.88
N VAL A 161 6.55 -17.48 0.10
CA VAL A 161 5.20 -16.89 0.16
C VAL A 161 4.14 -17.89 -0.32
N LEU A 162 4.42 -18.65 -1.38
CA LEU A 162 3.52 -19.69 -1.88
C LEU A 162 3.41 -20.87 -0.89
N GLU A 163 4.51 -21.25 -0.24
CA GLU A 163 4.51 -22.25 0.84
C GLU A 163 3.67 -21.80 2.03
N ALA A 164 3.81 -20.56 2.45
CA ALA A 164 3.01 -19.96 3.52
C ALA A 164 1.52 -19.90 3.15
N LYS A 165 1.18 -19.58 1.90
CA LYS A 165 -0.20 -19.64 1.39
C LYS A 165 -0.76 -21.05 1.42
N LYS A 166 0.01 -22.03 0.95
CA LYS A 166 -0.37 -23.46 0.99
C LYS A 166 -0.57 -23.98 2.41
N ALA A 167 0.22 -23.48 3.37
CA ALA A 167 0.10 -23.81 4.79
C ALA A 167 -1.05 -23.08 5.52
N GLY A 168 -1.79 -22.21 4.83
CA GLY A 168 -2.88 -21.42 5.42
C GLY A 168 -2.42 -20.21 6.24
N LYS A 169 -1.11 -19.93 6.29
CA LYS A 169 -0.55 -18.76 6.99
C LYS A 169 -0.83 -17.43 6.25
N VAL A 170 -1.08 -17.46 4.95
CA VAL A 170 -1.33 -16.30 4.10
C VAL A 170 -2.52 -16.57 3.20
N ARG A 171 -3.50 -15.66 3.19
CA ARG A 171 -4.69 -15.81 2.36
C ARG A 171 -4.50 -15.21 0.97
N PHE A 172 -4.04 -13.95 0.90
CA PHE A 172 -3.81 -13.21 -0.34
C PHE A 172 -2.37 -12.73 -0.44
N ILE A 173 -1.90 -12.54 -1.68
CA ILE A 173 -0.53 -12.12 -1.96
C ILE A 173 -0.55 -10.84 -2.78
N GLY A 174 0.28 -9.87 -2.40
CA GLY A 174 0.43 -8.60 -3.09
C GLY A 174 1.88 -8.12 -3.14
N PHE A 175 2.05 -6.93 -3.64
CA PHE A 175 3.34 -6.24 -3.60
C PHE A 175 3.16 -4.73 -3.45
N THR A 176 4.23 -4.06 -3.03
CA THR A 176 4.26 -2.61 -2.88
C THR A 176 5.63 -2.05 -3.23
N GLY A 177 5.63 -0.83 -3.67
CA GLY A 177 6.81 -0.01 -3.92
C GLY A 177 6.38 1.45 -4.09
N HIS A 178 7.34 2.33 -4.26
CA HIS A 178 7.02 3.76 -4.27
C HIS A 178 7.95 4.61 -5.16
N LYS A 179 9.00 4.00 -5.72
CA LYS A 179 10.07 4.73 -6.40
C LYS A 179 9.75 5.08 -7.85
N ASP A 180 9.32 4.09 -8.62
CA ASP A 180 9.09 4.24 -10.05
C ASP A 180 7.94 3.34 -10.52
N PRO A 181 6.96 3.87 -11.26
CA PRO A 181 5.85 3.08 -11.78
C PRO A 181 6.28 1.98 -12.76
N HIS A 182 7.39 2.14 -13.48
CA HIS A 182 7.88 1.11 -14.39
C HIS A 182 8.33 -0.16 -13.65
N VAL A 183 8.86 -0.04 -12.43
CA VAL A 183 9.20 -1.20 -11.60
C VAL A 183 7.95 -1.99 -11.22
N HIS A 184 6.83 -1.30 -10.95
CA HIS A 184 5.56 -1.98 -10.69
C HIS A 184 5.03 -2.72 -11.92
N LEU A 185 5.09 -2.08 -13.10
CA LEU A 185 4.70 -2.73 -14.36
C LEU A 185 5.59 -3.94 -14.65
N HIS A 186 6.89 -3.83 -14.39
CA HIS A 186 7.83 -4.94 -14.52
C HIS A 186 7.51 -6.08 -13.56
N MET A 187 7.18 -5.78 -12.29
CA MET A 187 6.75 -6.79 -11.32
C MET A 187 5.51 -7.56 -11.78
N MET A 188 4.54 -6.86 -12.37
CA MET A 188 3.33 -7.50 -12.90
C MET A 188 3.63 -8.36 -14.14
N LEU A 189 4.56 -7.92 -14.98
CA LEU A 189 5.01 -8.66 -16.16
C LEU A 189 5.74 -9.95 -15.76
N VAL A 190 6.76 -9.87 -14.90
CA VAL A 190 7.52 -11.02 -14.41
C VAL A 190 6.60 -12.02 -13.71
N ALA A 191 5.67 -11.56 -12.89
CA ALA A 191 4.67 -12.43 -12.27
C ALA A 191 3.86 -13.20 -13.33
N ALA A 192 3.37 -12.51 -14.37
CA ALA A 192 2.61 -13.15 -15.45
C ALA A 192 3.43 -14.19 -16.23
N GLU A 193 4.73 -13.93 -16.48
CA GLU A 193 5.65 -14.87 -17.11
C GLU A 193 5.85 -16.14 -16.28
N HIS A 194 5.75 -16.03 -14.94
CA HIS A 194 5.75 -17.16 -14.01
C HIS A 194 4.35 -17.76 -13.77
N GLY A 195 3.33 -17.35 -14.54
CA GLY A 195 1.96 -17.86 -14.42
C GLY A 195 1.26 -17.41 -13.11
N PHE A 196 1.72 -16.32 -12.51
CA PHE A 196 1.20 -15.79 -11.26
C PHE A 196 0.49 -14.43 -11.45
N HIS A 197 -0.56 -14.19 -10.68
CA HIS A 197 -1.27 -12.92 -10.62
C HIS A 197 -1.47 -12.49 -9.17
N PHE A 198 -1.10 -11.25 -8.86
CA PHE A 198 -1.28 -10.69 -7.54
C PHE A 198 -2.75 -10.43 -7.21
N ASP A 199 -3.11 -10.60 -5.94
CA ASP A 199 -4.44 -10.28 -5.41
C ASP A 199 -4.57 -8.76 -5.14
N ALA A 200 -3.47 -8.10 -4.73
CA ALA A 200 -3.44 -6.67 -4.42
C ALA A 200 -2.12 -6.01 -4.82
N VAL A 201 -2.17 -4.70 -5.08
CA VAL A 201 -1.01 -3.82 -5.26
C VAL A 201 -1.17 -2.56 -4.43
N GLN A 202 -0.11 -2.19 -3.69
CA GLN A 202 -0.08 -0.95 -2.92
C GLN A 202 0.91 0.03 -3.57
N MET A 203 0.47 1.26 -3.80
CA MET A 203 1.27 2.27 -4.49
C MET A 203 0.92 3.69 -4.04
N PRO A 204 1.83 4.67 -4.22
CA PRO A 204 1.52 6.07 -3.97
C PRO A 204 0.40 6.54 -4.89
N LEU A 205 -0.67 7.04 -4.30
CA LEU A 205 -1.78 7.65 -5.03
C LEU A 205 -2.14 8.96 -4.32
N ASN A 206 -1.71 10.07 -4.89
CA ASN A 206 -1.86 11.39 -4.29
C ASN A 206 -1.96 12.48 -5.36
N VAL A 207 -2.27 13.69 -4.97
CA VAL A 207 -2.50 14.84 -5.86
C VAL A 207 -1.27 15.29 -6.64
N MET A 208 -0.04 14.94 -6.18
CA MET A 208 1.21 15.26 -6.86
C MET A 208 1.58 14.18 -7.87
N ASP A 209 1.26 12.92 -7.57
CA ASP A 209 1.54 11.77 -8.42
C ASP A 209 1.02 11.94 -9.85
N ALA A 210 -0.11 12.60 -10.01
CA ALA A 210 -0.70 12.86 -11.33
C ALA A 210 0.25 13.64 -12.28
N HIS A 211 1.29 14.30 -11.77
CA HIS A 211 2.16 15.18 -12.54
C HIS A 211 3.60 14.67 -12.70
N PHE A 212 4.05 13.74 -11.85
CA PHE A 212 5.45 13.31 -11.83
C PHE A 212 5.57 11.80 -11.60
N ARG A 213 6.18 11.05 -12.54
CA ARG A 213 6.35 9.58 -12.48
C ARG A 213 5.10 8.89 -11.95
N SER A 214 4.00 9.04 -12.70
CA SER A 214 2.65 8.81 -12.21
C SER A 214 2.28 7.33 -12.13
N PHE A 215 2.08 6.81 -10.94
CA PHE A 215 1.43 5.52 -10.69
C PHE A 215 -0.04 5.54 -11.12
N THR A 216 -0.72 6.67 -10.92
CA THR A 216 -2.10 6.88 -11.33
C THR A 216 -2.29 6.71 -12.84
N GLN A 217 -1.34 7.19 -13.65
CA GLN A 217 -1.45 7.13 -15.11
C GLN A 217 -0.95 5.81 -15.69
N MET A 218 0.03 5.16 -15.06
CA MET A 218 0.73 4.02 -15.64
C MET A 218 0.31 2.68 -15.03
N VAL A 219 0.33 2.57 -13.70
CA VAL A 219 0.11 1.30 -13.00
C VAL A 219 -1.37 1.05 -12.70
N LEU A 220 -2.07 2.09 -12.25
CA LEU A 220 -3.47 1.98 -11.86
C LEU A 220 -4.38 1.39 -12.95
N PRO A 221 -4.33 1.84 -14.23
CA PRO A 221 -5.16 1.27 -15.29
C PRO A 221 -4.89 -0.22 -15.51
N GLU A 222 -3.63 -0.65 -15.45
CA GLU A 222 -3.28 -2.04 -15.65
C GLU A 222 -3.70 -2.93 -14.47
N ALA A 223 -3.53 -2.45 -13.24
CA ALA A 223 -4.00 -3.14 -12.04
C ALA A 223 -5.52 -3.37 -12.08
N VAL A 224 -6.28 -2.33 -12.44
CA VAL A 224 -7.75 -2.41 -12.58
C VAL A 224 -8.16 -3.37 -13.68
N LYS A 225 -7.53 -3.30 -14.85
CA LYS A 225 -7.79 -4.19 -15.99
C LYS A 225 -7.59 -5.67 -15.60
N GLN A 226 -6.57 -5.97 -14.80
CA GLN A 226 -6.31 -7.31 -14.28
C GLN A 226 -7.22 -7.69 -13.10
N GLY A 227 -7.95 -6.73 -12.53
CA GLY A 227 -8.82 -6.92 -11.36
C GLY A 227 -8.05 -7.11 -10.07
N ILE A 228 -6.82 -6.58 -9.99
CA ILE A 228 -5.99 -6.52 -8.79
C ILE A 228 -6.58 -5.45 -7.85
N GLY A 229 -6.68 -5.76 -6.56
CA GLY A 229 -7.13 -4.81 -5.55
C GLY A 229 -6.11 -3.68 -5.36
N VAL A 230 -6.55 -2.43 -5.49
CA VAL A 230 -5.66 -1.27 -5.42
C VAL A 230 -5.71 -0.67 -4.02
N LEU A 231 -4.55 -0.60 -3.38
CA LEU A 231 -4.34 0.00 -2.08
C LEU A 231 -3.58 1.33 -2.27
N GLY A 232 -4.26 2.45 -2.04
CA GLY A 232 -3.63 3.77 -2.11
C GLY A 232 -2.83 4.05 -0.83
N MET A 233 -1.60 4.52 -0.97
CA MET A 233 -0.79 4.98 0.15
C MET A 233 -0.16 6.34 -0.14
N LYS A 234 0.48 6.91 0.88
CA LYS A 234 1.24 8.18 0.76
C LYS A 234 0.39 9.33 0.18
N SER A 235 -0.92 9.33 0.49
CA SER A 235 -1.86 10.37 0.06
C SER A 235 -1.43 11.79 0.48
N MET A 236 -0.72 11.90 1.60
CA MET A 236 -0.11 13.15 2.10
C MET A 236 1.43 13.13 2.11
N GLY A 237 2.07 12.02 1.64
CA GLY A 237 3.53 11.89 1.56
C GLY A 237 4.23 12.11 2.90
N ASP A 238 3.71 11.54 4.00
CA ASP A 238 4.18 11.81 5.36
C ASP A 238 4.12 13.31 5.72
N SER A 239 3.01 13.93 5.40
CA SER A 239 2.75 15.38 5.56
C SER A 239 3.63 16.30 4.70
N VAL A 240 4.56 15.77 3.90
CA VAL A 240 5.45 16.58 3.02
C VAL A 240 4.63 17.30 1.96
N ILE A 241 3.61 16.66 1.38
CA ILE A 241 2.72 17.27 0.38
C ILE A 241 2.02 18.51 0.95
N LEU A 242 1.64 18.50 2.22
CA LEU A 242 0.98 19.64 2.87
C LEU A 242 1.88 20.87 3.01
N LYS A 243 3.21 20.68 2.99
CA LYS A 243 4.18 21.79 3.01
C LYS A 243 4.13 22.65 1.74
N SER A 244 3.58 22.12 0.64
CA SER A 244 3.32 22.89 -0.59
C SER A 244 2.27 23.99 -0.39
N LYS A 245 1.42 23.86 0.65
CA LYS A 245 0.30 24.78 0.95
C LYS A 245 -0.73 24.88 -0.18
N THR A 246 -0.72 23.93 -1.12
CA THR A 246 -1.65 23.90 -2.25
C THR A 246 -2.92 23.13 -1.96
N VAL A 247 -2.89 22.20 -0.99
CA VAL A 247 -3.99 21.29 -0.67
C VAL A 247 -4.13 21.07 0.84
N THR A 248 -5.33 20.69 1.24
CA THR A 248 -5.67 20.26 2.59
C THR A 248 -5.58 18.72 2.74
N PRO A 249 -5.48 18.18 3.97
CA PRO A 249 -5.52 16.73 4.21
C PRO A 249 -6.78 16.06 3.63
N VAL A 250 -7.94 16.68 3.73
CA VAL A 250 -9.20 16.16 3.21
C VAL A 250 -9.18 16.09 1.68
N GLU A 251 -8.69 17.12 1.00
CA GLU A 251 -8.53 17.10 -0.46
C GLU A 251 -7.59 15.98 -0.92
N CYS A 252 -6.48 15.73 -0.17
CA CYS A 252 -5.57 14.62 -0.45
C CYS A 252 -6.25 13.25 -0.31
N LEU A 253 -7.01 13.03 0.77
CA LEU A 253 -7.72 11.79 1.00
C LEU A 253 -8.85 11.59 -0.02
N HIS A 254 -9.65 12.62 -0.30
CA HIS A 254 -10.73 12.58 -1.28
C HIS A 254 -10.19 12.30 -2.69
N PHE A 255 -9.04 12.89 -3.08
CA PHE A 255 -8.40 12.55 -4.36
C PHE A 255 -8.08 11.06 -4.45
N ALA A 256 -7.39 10.51 -3.44
CA ALA A 256 -7.04 9.09 -3.44
C ALA A 256 -8.27 8.17 -3.42
N MET A 257 -9.34 8.54 -2.69
CA MET A 257 -10.61 7.82 -2.69
C MET A 257 -11.39 7.94 -4.00
N ASN A 258 -11.16 9.03 -4.75
CA ASN A 258 -11.79 9.24 -6.06
C ASN A 258 -11.19 8.36 -7.17
N LEU A 259 -10.03 7.76 -6.92
CA LEU A 259 -9.44 6.74 -7.79
C LEU A 259 -10.08 5.37 -7.51
N PRO A 260 -9.98 4.39 -8.41
CA PRO A 260 -10.49 3.03 -8.20
C PRO A 260 -9.65 2.25 -7.15
N THR A 261 -9.54 2.81 -5.96
CA THR A 261 -8.90 2.21 -4.79
C THR A 261 -9.91 1.38 -3.99
N SER A 262 -9.47 0.23 -3.49
CA SER A 262 -10.24 -0.56 -2.52
C SER A 262 -10.18 0.06 -1.13
N THR A 263 -8.99 0.54 -0.74
CA THR A 263 -8.76 1.28 0.51
C THR A 263 -7.68 2.34 0.31
N VAL A 264 -7.74 3.41 1.10
CA VAL A 264 -6.68 4.44 1.19
C VAL A 264 -6.06 4.35 2.58
N ILE A 265 -4.80 3.93 2.63
CA ILE A 265 -4.05 3.77 3.88
C ILE A 265 -3.47 5.11 4.30
N THR A 266 -3.75 5.51 5.54
CA THR A 266 -3.26 6.78 6.10
C THR A 266 -2.63 6.58 7.48
N GLY A 267 -1.65 7.43 7.82
CA GLY A 267 -1.03 7.47 9.14
C GLY A 267 -1.99 8.10 10.16
N ILE A 268 -2.07 7.48 11.33
CA ILE A 268 -2.91 7.92 12.45
C ILE A 268 -2.05 7.86 13.72
N MET A 269 -1.80 9.02 14.34
CA MET A 269 -0.99 9.15 15.55
C MET A 269 -1.77 9.62 16.78
N ASN A 270 -2.98 10.10 16.57
CA ASN A 270 -3.83 10.65 17.63
C ASN A 270 -5.31 10.66 17.20
N ASP A 271 -6.20 11.02 18.12
CA ASP A 271 -7.65 11.05 17.85
C ASP A 271 -8.05 12.07 16.77
N ARG A 272 -7.30 13.16 16.62
CA ARG A 272 -7.55 14.15 15.56
C ARG A 272 -7.31 13.54 14.17
N ASP A 273 -6.22 12.82 13.99
CA ASP A 273 -5.89 12.17 12.72
C ASP A 273 -6.92 11.08 12.40
N LEU A 274 -7.34 10.29 13.43
CA LEU A 274 -8.37 9.27 13.29
C LEU A 274 -9.71 9.89 12.88
N ASN A 275 -10.14 10.94 13.58
CA ASN A 275 -11.38 11.64 13.24
C ASN A 275 -11.34 12.22 11.84
N GLN A 276 -10.24 12.89 11.46
CA GLN A 276 -10.06 13.44 10.11
C GLN A 276 -10.16 12.35 9.02
N ALA A 277 -9.55 11.18 9.23
CA ALA A 277 -9.59 10.09 8.27
C ALA A 277 -11.01 9.51 8.11
N ILE A 278 -11.70 9.28 9.22
CA ILE A 278 -13.09 8.78 9.23
C ILE A 278 -14.05 9.81 8.63
N ASP A 279 -13.93 11.08 9.02
CA ASP A 279 -14.78 12.15 8.50
C ASP A 279 -14.58 12.36 7.00
N ALA A 280 -13.34 12.24 6.52
CA ALA A 280 -13.06 12.26 5.10
C ALA A 280 -13.74 11.10 4.36
N ALA A 281 -13.68 9.87 4.89
CA ALA A 281 -14.36 8.73 4.29
C ALA A 281 -15.89 8.87 4.31
N LYS A 282 -16.48 9.34 5.42
CA LYS A 282 -17.91 9.54 5.62
C LYS A 282 -18.46 10.66 4.70
N SER A 283 -17.72 11.72 4.54
CA SER A 283 -18.10 12.88 3.72
C SER A 283 -17.76 12.71 2.23
N PHE A 284 -17.00 11.68 1.87
CA PHE A 284 -16.58 11.47 0.48
C PHE A 284 -17.77 11.43 -0.48
N ARG A 285 -17.62 12.15 -1.57
CA ARG A 285 -18.47 12.09 -2.77
C ARG A 285 -17.57 12.08 -4.00
N PRO A 286 -17.89 11.32 -5.04
CA PRO A 286 -17.14 11.36 -6.29
C PRO A 286 -16.97 12.79 -6.78
N MET A 287 -15.74 13.16 -7.13
CA MET A 287 -15.43 14.48 -7.67
C MET A 287 -15.98 14.61 -9.09
N SER A 288 -16.52 15.78 -9.42
CA SER A 288 -16.80 16.13 -10.79
C SER A 288 -15.52 16.31 -11.60
N GLU A 289 -15.61 16.27 -12.93
CA GLU A 289 -14.46 16.56 -13.81
C GLU A 289 -13.88 17.95 -13.57
N SER A 290 -14.75 18.92 -13.33
CA SER A 290 -14.33 20.30 -13.03
C SER A 290 -13.58 20.40 -11.70
N ASP A 291 -14.07 19.70 -10.65
CA ASP A 291 -13.42 19.72 -9.33
C ASP A 291 -12.05 19.03 -9.38
N LEU A 292 -11.96 17.88 -10.06
CA LEU A 292 -10.71 17.17 -10.27
C LEU A 292 -9.70 18.01 -11.04
N THR A 293 -10.15 18.67 -12.12
CA THR A 293 -9.31 19.58 -12.92
C THR A 293 -8.82 20.76 -12.10
N ALA A 294 -9.70 21.37 -11.32
CA ALA A 294 -9.33 22.48 -10.43
C ALA A 294 -8.31 22.05 -9.38
N LEU A 295 -8.52 20.89 -8.75
CA LEU A 295 -7.59 20.34 -7.74
C LEU A 295 -6.21 20.05 -8.35
N LEU A 296 -6.15 19.37 -9.49
CA LEU A 296 -4.89 19.07 -10.17
C LEU A 296 -4.18 20.34 -10.68
N SER A 297 -4.93 21.38 -11.07
CA SER A 297 -4.35 22.66 -11.47
C SER A 297 -3.64 23.36 -10.31
N LYS A 298 -4.15 23.26 -9.07
CA LYS A 298 -3.52 23.82 -7.87
C LYS A 298 -2.14 23.18 -7.58
N THR A 299 -1.98 21.89 -7.90
CA THR A 299 -0.80 21.11 -7.54
C THR A 299 0.25 21.04 -8.65
N LYS A 300 -0.10 21.41 -9.87
CA LYS A 300 0.71 21.22 -11.07
C LYS A 300 2.14 21.77 -10.96
N GLU A 301 2.29 23.02 -10.49
CA GLU A 301 3.60 23.67 -10.37
C GLU A 301 4.43 23.01 -9.26
N ALA A 302 3.86 22.82 -8.08
CA ALA A 302 4.52 22.19 -6.94
C ALA A 302 4.92 20.73 -7.22
N ALA A 303 4.21 20.03 -8.08
CA ALA A 303 4.46 18.63 -8.39
C ALA A 303 5.45 18.38 -9.53
N ALA A 304 5.83 19.43 -10.29
CA ALA A 304 6.53 19.29 -11.57
C ALA A 304 7.85 18.48 -11.51
N HIS A 305 8.55 18.52 -10.37
CA HIS A 305 9.86 17.90 -10.17
C HIS A 305 9.91 16.89 -9.02
N GLY A 306 8.74 16.53 -8.44
CA GLY A 306 8.65 15.56 -7.36
C GLY A 306 9.20 16.04 -6.01
N GLU A 307 9.31 17.34 -5.79
CA GLU A 307 9.86 17.94 -4.56
C GLU A 307 9.10 17.53 -3.30
N TYR A 308 7.80 17.31 -3.42
CA TYR A 308 6.94 16.87 -2.31
C TYR A 308 6.69 15.37 -2.28
N GLU A 309 7.32 14.61 -3.17
CA GLU A 309 7.26 13.14 -3.24
C GLU A 309 8.64 12.52 -2.97
N LEU A 310 9.21 12.79 -1.79
CA LEU A 310 10.56 12.37 -1.40
C LEU A 310 10.78 10.85 -1.53
N PHE A 311 9.72 10.07 -1.45
CA PHE A 311 9.75 8.62 -1.67
C PHE A 311 10.09 8.26 -3.13
N LYS A 312 9.84 9.15 -4.11
CA LYS A 312 10.27 8.97 -5.52
C LYS A 312 11.69 9.50 -5.78
N THR A 313 12.07 10.60 -5.10
CA THR A 313 13.25 11.41 -5.46
C THR A 313 14.45 11.24 -4.54
N SER A 314 14.29 10.57 -3.38
CA SER A 314 15.37 10.35 -2.40
C SER A 314 15.36 8.92 -1.86
N ALA A 315 16.43 8.52 -1.17
CA ALA A 315 16.52 7.23 -0.48
C ALA A 315 15.96 7.28 0.97
N HIS A 316 15.30 8.39 1.35
CA HIS A 316 14.84 8.57 2.73
C HIS A 316 13.85 7.49 3.18
N PHE A 317 13.05 6.98 2.25
CA PHE A 317 12.02 5.97 2.52
C PHE A 317 12.43 4.55 2.09
N ASP A 318 13.69 4.32 1.74
CA ASP A 318 14.18 3.06 1.18
C ASP A 318 14.89 2.24 2.29
N SER A 319 14.16 1.45 3.06
CA SER A 319 14.71 0.57 4.11
C SER A 319 15.64 -0.48 3.51
N THR A 320 15.26 -1.09 2.39
CA THR A 320 16.06 -2.10 1.69
C THR A 320 17.38 -1.55 1.10
N ALA A 321 17.51 -0.23 0.92
CA ALA A 321 18.78 0.39 0.54
C ALA A 321 19.73 0.53 1.74
N LYS A 322 19.19 0.60 2.96
CA LYS A 322 19.96 0.64 4.20
C LYS A 322 20.33 -0.77 4.69
N HIS A 323 19.59 -1.76 4.24
CA HIS A 323 19.71 -3.17 4.63
C HIS A 323 19.86 -4.07 3.39
N PRO A 324 20.96 -3.93 2.62
CA PRO A 324 21.17 -4.72 1.41
C PRO A 324 21.27 -6.24 1.68
N GLU A 325 21.57 -6.65 2.89
CA GLU A 325 21.62 -8.05 3.32
C GLU A 325 20.26 -8.76 3.16
N TRP A 326 19.15 -8.02 3.20
CA TRP A 326 17.81 -8.60 2.98
C TRP A 326 17.57 -9.01 1.52
N LEU A 327 18.35 -8.44 0.60
CA LEU A 327 18.17 -8.66 -0.84
C LEU A 327 18.87 -9.95 -1.33
N GLY A 328 19.68 -10.58 -0.49
CA GLY A 328 20.54 -11.71 -0.88
C GLY A 328 21.79 -11.27 -1.64
N GLY A 329 22.41 -12.22 -2.36
CA GLY A 329 23.60 -11.95 -3.18
C GLY A 329 23.32 -11.11 -4.45
N GLU A 330 24.18 -11.22 -5.46
CA GLU A 330 23.98 -10.60 -6.76
C GLU A 330 22.66 -11.04 -7.43
N SER A 331 22.07 -10.15 -8.20
CA SER A 331 20.83 -10.47 -8.92
C SER A 331 21.06 -11.63 -9.95
N PRO A 332 20.03 -12.43 -10.24
CA PRO A 332 20.16 -13.52 -11.21
C PRO A 332 20.69 -13.06 -12.56
N HIS A 333 20.32 -11.86 -13.00
CA HIS A 333 20.84 -11.30 -14.25
C HIS A 333 22.35 -11.01 -14.19
N VAL A 334 22.83 -10.42 -13.09
CA VAL A 334 24.26 -10.16 -12.90
C VAL A 334 25.05 -11.48 -12.84
N GLN A 335 24.54 -12.49 -12.14
CA GLN A 335 25.16 -13.81 -12.06
C GLN A 335 25.32 -14.49 -13.44
N GLN A 336 24.37 -14.25 -14.37
CA GLN A 336 24.41 -14.82 -15.71
C GLN A 336 25.44 -14.14 -16.62
N VAL A 337 25.68 -12.84 -16.46
CA VAL A 337 26.52 -12.04 -17.34
C VAL A 337 27.87 -11.65 -16.73
N ALA A 338 28.05 -11.85 -15.42
CA ALA A 338 29.31 -11.57 -14.75
C ALA A 338 30.43 -12.51 -15.27
N PRO A 339 31.66 -12.01 -15.43
CA PRO A 339 32.78 -12.88 -15.74
C PRO A 339 33.02 -13.84 -14.59
N PRO A 340 33.51 -15.06 -14.86
CA PRO A 340 33.89 -15.99 -13.81
C PRO A 340 34.95 -15.34 -12.91
N GLY A 341 34.72 -15.36 -11.57
CA GLY A 341 35.62 -14.81 -10.56
C GLY A 341 36.96 -15.57 -10.42
#